data_c8095db6263619f2f16b818b5c96238f
#
_entry.id   c8095db6263619f2f16b818b5c96238f
#
_cell.length_a   1.000
_cell.length_b   1.000
_cell.length_c   1.000
_cell.angle_alpha   90.00
_cell.angle_beta   90.00
_cell.angle_gamma   90.00
#
_symmetry.space_group_name_H-M   'P 1'
#
loop_
_entity.id
_entity.type
_entity.pdbx_description
1 polymer ?
#
loop_
_entity_poly.entity_id
_entity_poly.type
_entity_poly.pdbx_seq_one_letter_code
_entity_poly.pdbx_strand_id
1 'polypeptide(L)'
;MVFVGRQDELQVLEKLYENSKHSFQMAIVYGRRRIGKTSLISQFCKNKHAILFTAREQTNIENLRDFSRVVYDFFNLPSTTGSFNNWNDALDFVAQQSNAVDQNAPKSPLILVFDEFPYAAQADKSLASTFQVAIDHKFKNANMTLILCGSNEGFMESEVLGKKSPLYGRRTAQIRLQPFNLFEASELMPNNATWEDKINYFASLGGTPYYIEQLDNKSSFAENLEQLCFNISGILYAEPDMLMRQELRDPSTYNSVLNALATGCNTPTLISDRIGLPATSVNVYLKTLEGLGLIERNIPFGMNPLHCKKGLWQICDPFFAYWYRFVAPNKGLIERGLSHAAASSILGGEHEAFSTFVGQQFEKMCEQWIVHQCKVGGMDFLPTKLGKWWGADPIAREQTDIDIVAEDDINKQLLIAECKWRNNLNEAESVSKLLQRATLVENAKNSDYKKIFMLFTKYPTSYNPRHAKTSINFVDAQTMFFN
;
A
#
# COMPACT_ATOMS: atom_id res chain seq x y z
N MET A 1 12.25 16.32 -8.35
CA MET A 1 11.11 15.40 -8.17
C MET A 1 10.04 16.12 -7.37
N VAL A 2 8.81 16.17 -7.84
CA VAL A 2 7.69 16.81 -7.12
C VAL A 2 7.21 15.80 -6.08
N PHE A 3 7.03 16.22 -4.83
CA PHE A 3 6.46 15.40 -3.78
C PHE A 3 4.94 15.37 -3.97
N VAL A 4 4.35 14.19 -4.02
CA VAL A 4 2.93 13.96 -4.30
C VAL A 4 2.27 13.21 -3.14
N GLY A 5 1.00 13.51 -2.89
CA GLY A 5 0.18 12.82 -1.90
C GLY A 5 0.68 12.96 -0.45
N ARG A 6 0.34 11.99 0.40
CA ARG A 6 0.81 11.88 1.79
C ARG A 6 0.40 13.04 2.70
N GLN A 7 -0.67 13.74 2.38
CA GLN A 7 -1.10 14.91 3.15
C GLN A 7 -1.49 14.54 4.57
N ASP A 8 -2.16 13.40 4.75
CA ASP A 8 -2.58 12.93 6.08
C ASP A 8 -1.38 12.57 6.95
N GLU A 9 -0.40 11.85 6.38
CA GLU A 9 0.83 11.47 7.08
C GLU A 9 1.68 12.68 7.43
N LEU A 10 1.82 13.64 6.50
CA LEU A 10 2.50 14.90 6.78
C LEU A 10 1.80 15.67 7.89
N GLN A 11 0.48 15.76 7.88
CA GLN A 11 -0.29 16.46 8.91
C GLN A 11 -0.06 15.84 10.30
N VAL A 12 0.01 14.51 10.39
CA VAL A 12 0.35 13.81 11.63
C VAL A 12 1.75 14.18 12.12
N LEU A 13 2.75 14.17 11.23
CA LEU A 13 4.13 14.53 11.57
C LEU A 13 4.26 16.00 11.97
N GLU A 14 3.59 16.92 11.26
CA GLU A 14 3.56 18.34 11.62
C GLU A 14 2.95 18.58 13.00
N LYS A 15 1.84 17.90 13.31
CA LYS A 15 1.23 17.99 14.65
C LYS A 15 2.18 17.49 15.74
N LEU A 16 2.93 16.41 15.49
CA LEU A 16 3.94 15.94 16.44
C LEU A 16 5.06 16.96 16.62
N TYR A 17 5.54 17.55 15.53
CA TYR A 17 6.57 18.59 15.59
C TYR A 17 6.11 19.80 16.40
N GLU A 18 4.89 20.27 16.20
CA GLU A 18 4.32 21.35 17.02
C GLU A 18 4.22 20.95 18.50
N ASN A 19 3.76 19.74 18.81
CA ASN A 19 3.69 19.24 20.18
C ASN A 19 5.08 19.11 20.83
N SER A 20 6.12 18.84 20.02
CA SER A 20 7.48 18.67 20.52
C SER A 20 8.12 19.98 21.05
N LYS A 21 7.49 21.12 20.81
CA LYS A 21 7.82 22.39 21.48
C LYS A 21 7.57 22.36 23.00
N HIS A 22 6.74 21.43 23.46
CA HIS A 22 6.31 21.35 24.87
C HIS A 22 6.69 20.04 25.53
N SER A 23 6.82 18.95 24.77
CA SER A 23 7.14 17.63 25.30
C SER A 23 7.73 16.74 24.20
N PHE A 24 8.59 15.81 24.57
CA PHE A 24 9.12 14.78 23.66
C PHE A 24 8.01 14.09 22.88
N GLN A 25 8.25 13.90 21.57
CA GLN A 25 7.37 13.16 20.67
C GLN A 25 8.12 12.04 19.97
N MET A 26 7.45 10.92 19.71
CA MET A 26 8.02 9.78 19.01
C MET A 26 7.07 9.23 17.95
N ALA A 27 7.51 9.22 16.70
CA ALA A 27 6.82 8.59 15.59
C ALA A 27 7.52 7.30 15.17
N ILE A 28 6.72 6.28 14.85
CA ILE A 28 7.16 5.07 14.17
C ILE A 28 6.60 5.12 12.76
N VAL A 29 7.48 5.17 11.73
CA VAL A 29 7.11 5.18 10.32
C VAL A 29 7.59 3.88 9.67
N TYR A 30 6.67 3.09 9.16
CA TYR A 30 7.04 1.82 8.56
C TYR A 30 6.13 1.47 7.38
N GLY A 31 6.50 0.45 6.65
CA GLY A 31 5.80 -0.02 5.47
C GLY A 31 6.78 -0.60 4.48
N ARG A 32 6.25 -1.28 3.46
CA ARG A 32 7.04 -1.98 2.45
C ARG A 32 8.12 -1.10 1.81
N ARG A 33 9.15 -1.71 1.25
CA ARG A 33 10.16 -1.00 0.46
C ARG A 33 9.53 -0.27 -0.73
N ARG A 34 10.14 0.85 -1.14
CA ARG A 34 9.78 1.62 -2.35
C ARG A 34 8.47 2.39 -2.31
N ILE A 35 7.79 2.44 -1.15
CA ILE A 35 6.52 3.19 -0.97
C ILE A 35 6.72 4.66 -0.57
N GLY A 36 7.98 5.17 -0.55
CA GLY A 36 8.26 6.58 -0.33
C GLY A 36 8.44 7.01 1.13
N LYS A 37 8.82 6.10 2.07
CA LYS A 37 9.07 6.45 3.48
C LYS A 37 10.13 7.56 3.63
N THR A 38 11.29 7.36 3.02
CA THR A 38 12.40 8.33 3.07
C THR A 38 12.02 9.66 2.42
N SER A 39 11.24 9.63 1.33
CA SER A 39 10.72 10.83 0.67
C SER A 39 9.77 11.61 1.58
N LEU A 40 8.85 10.93 2.29
CA LEU A 40 7.95 11.53 3.28
C LEU A 40 8.74 12.22 4.40
N ILE A 41 9.72 11.51 4.97
CA ILE A 41 10.55 12.02 6.07
C ILE A 41 11.39 13.21 5.59
N SER A 42 11.99 13.11 4.40
CA SER A 42 12.79 14.21 3.81
C SER A 42 11.93 15.44 3.55
N GLN A 43 10.71 15.27 3.03
CA GLN A 43 9.77 16.38 2.83
C GLN A 43 9.35 17.00 4.17
N PHE A 44 9.05 16.19 5.17
CA PHE A 44 8.72 16.67 6.51
C PHE A 44 9.87 17.45 7.17
N CYS A 45 11.11 16.98 7.02
CA CYS A 45 12.30 17.59 7.62
C CYS A 45 12.75 18.86 6.88
N LYS A 46 12.21 19.16 5.70
CA LYS A 46 12.60 20.32 4.90
C LYS A 46 12.39 21.62 5.68
N ASN A 47 13.43 22.45 5.74
CA ASN A 47 13.47 23.72 6.49
C ASN A 47 13.29 23.56 8.02
N LYS A 48 13.56 22.38 8.58
CA LYS A 48 13.54 22.13 10.03
C LYS A 48 14.93 21.68 10.51
N HIS A 49 15.18 21.82 11.81
CA HIS A 49 16.40 21.33 12.44
C HIS A 49 16.30 19.80 12.57
N ALA A 50 16.89 19.06 11.64
CA ALA A 50 16.76 17.62 11.55
C ALA A 50 18.09 16.91 11.37
N ILE A 51 18.38 15.94 12.23
CA ILE A 51 19.45 14.97 12.09
C ILE A 51 18.86 13.74 11.40
N LEU A 52 19.31 13.46 10.17
CA LEU A 52 18.86 12.31 9.40
C LEU A 52 19.97 11.27 9.32
N PHE A 53 19.82 10.19 10.06
CA PHE A 53 20.72 9.05 10.03
C PHE A 53 20.03 7.86 9.36
N THR A 54 20.71 7.25 8.39
CA THR A 54 20.25 6.00 7.75
C THR A 54 21.19 4.87 8.16
N ALA A 55 20.66 3.91 8.91
CA ALA A 55 21.41 2.70 9.30
C ALA A 55 21.61 1.79 8.08
N ARG A 56 22.70 1.03 8.10
CA ARG A 56 23.07 0.08 7.03
C ARG A 56 23.24 -1.31 7.60
N GLU A 57 23.17 -2.30 6.72
CA GLU A 57 23.52 -3.69 7.04
C GLU A 57 25.03 -3.82 7.20
N GLN A 58 25.52 -3.45 8.39
CA GLN A 58 26.93 -3.41 8.76
C GLN A 58 27.06 -3.60 10.28
N THR A 59 28.29 -3.64 10.78
CA THR A 59 28.55 -3.82 12.22
C THR A 59 28.01 -2.66 13.05
N ASN A 60 27.76 -2.94 14.35
CA ASN A 60 27.34 -1.91 15.31
C ASN A 60 28.36 -0.74 15.40
N ILE A 61 29.64 -1.04 15.36
CA ILE A 61 30.72 -0.02 15.43
C ILE A 61 30.68 0.90 14.21
N GLU A 62 30.42 0.34 13.01
CA GLU A 62 30.33 1.13 11.79
C GLU A 62 29.07 2.00 11.78
N ASN A 63 27.91 1.46 12.20
CA ASN A 63 26.68 2.24 12.34
C ASN A 63 26.84 3.38 13.34
N LEU A 64 27.46 3.14 14.49
CA LEU A 64 27.73 4.16 15.49
C LEU A 64 28.71 5.23 14.98
N ARG A 65 29.72 4.86 14.20
CA ARG A 65 30.67 5.80 13.56
C ARG A 65 29.95 6.69 12.55
N ASP A 66 29.10 6.08 11.70
CA ASP A 66 28.33 6.84 10.70
C ASP A 66 27.34 7.79 11.38
N PHE A 67 26.65 7.33 12.44
CA PHE A 67 25.80 8.19 13.26
C PHE A 67 26.57 9.35 13.89
N SER A 68 27.73 9.06 14.46
CA SER A 68 28.59 10.09 15.09
C SER A 68 28.96 11.19 14.10
N ARG A 69 29.34 10.80 12.87
CA ARG A 69 29.66 11.76 11.80
C ARG A 69 28.44 12.65 11.47
N VAL A 70 27.27 12.07 11.26
CA VAL A 70 26.05 12.84 10.96
C VAL A 70 25.72 13.83 12.07
N VAL A 71 25.84 13.42 13.34
CA VAL A 71 25.59 14.28 14.50
C VAL A 71 26.63 15.41 14.57
N TYR A 72 27.92 15.09 14.41
CA TYR A 72 28.96 16.11 14.49
C TYR A 72 28.90 17.10 13.34
N ASP A 73 28.61 16.64 12.13
CA ASP A 73 28.40 17.52 10.97
C ASP A 73 27.22 18.46 11.20
N PHE A 74 26.11 17.96 11.76
CA PHE A 74 24.95 18.79 12.08
C PHE A 74 25.25 19.90 13.09
N PHE A 75 26.07 19.60 14.13
CA PHE A 75 26.46 20.59 15.14
C PHE A 75 27.74 21.34 14.79
N ASN A 76 28.24 21.23 13.56
CA ASN A 76 29.49 21.89 13.09
C ASN A 76 30.71 21.58 13.98
N LEU A 77 30.80 20.36 14.52
CA LEU A 77 31.95 19.93 15.30
C LEU A 77 33.08 19.44 14.38
N PRO A 78 34.37 19.63 14.80
CA PRO A 78 35.48 19.21 13.98
C PRO A 78 35.44 17.72 13.62
N SER A 79 35.79 17.36 12.38
CA SER A 79 35.90 15.98 11.92
C SER A 79 36.90 15.14 12.71
N THR A 80 37.81 15.77 13.45
CA THR A 80 38.79 15.14 14.35
C THR A 80 38.21 14.68 15.68
N THR A 81 36.94 14.97 15.98
CA THR A 81 36.27 14.62 17.26
C THR A 81 36.18 13.10 17.48
N GLY A 82 36.36 12.28 16.43
CA GLY A 82 36.30 10.82 16.53
C GLY A 82 34.88 10.29 16.38
N SER A 83 34.54 9.24 17.12
CA SER A 83 33.17 8.67 17.21
C SER A 83 32.76 8.56 18.66
N PHE A 84 31.47 8.51 18.93
CA PHE A 84 30.98 8.14 20.27
C PHE A 84 31.46 6.72 20.64
N ASN A 85 31.66 6.49 21.94
CA ASN A 85 32.11 5.18 22.42
C ASN A 85 30.97 4.13 22.36
N ASN A 86 29.74 4.56 22.55
CA ASN A 86 28.55 3.72 22.57
C ASN A 86 27.30 4.56 22.27
N TRP A 87 26.16 3.90 22.03
CA TRP A 87 24.88 4.56 21.75
C TRP A 87 24.34 5.39 22.91
N ASN A 88 24.65 5.04 24.18
CA ASN A 88 24.23 5.86 25.33
C ASN A 88 24.88 7.25 25.27
N ASP A 89 26.21 7.30 25.06
CA ASP A 89 26.95 8.57 24.95
C ASP A 89 26.41 9.39 23.76
N ALA A 90 26.12 8.73 22.64
CA ALA A 90 25.60 9.37 21.44
C ALA A 90 24.20 10.00 21.67
N LEU A 91 23.27 9.24 22.28
CA LEU A 91 21.91 9.74 22.57
C LEU A 91 21.93 10.79 23.69
N ASP A 92 22.85 10.67 24.65
CA ASP A 92 23.06 11.67 25.70
C ASP A 92 23.51 13.01 25.12
N PHE A 93 24.47 12.96 24.21
CA PHE A 93 24.93 14.15 23.53
C PHE A 93 23.80 14.83 22.76
N VAL A 94 23.01 14.09 21.98
CA VAL A 94 21.86 14.62 21.25
C VAL A 94 20.84 15.24 22.21
N ALA A 95 20.55 14.61 23.36
CA ALA A 95 19.62 15.13 24.35
C ALA A 95 20.14 16.44 24.98
N GLN A 96 21.44 16.53 25.30
CA GLN A 96 22.04 17.76 25.84
C GLN A 96 21.98 18.88 24.84
N GLN A 97 22.32 18.62 23.57
CA GLN A 97 22.27 19.62 22.51
C GLN A 97 20.85 20.10 22.18
N SER A 98 19.85 19.22 22.24
CA SER A 98 18.45 19.62 22.02
C SER A 98 17.92 20.58 23.10
N ASN A 99 18.54 20.56 24.29
CA ASN A 99 18.21 21.44 25.41
C ASN A 99 19.13 22.67 25.52
N ALA A 100 20.29 22.64 24.86
CA ALA A 100 21.24 23.75 24.82
C ALA A 100 20.71 24.86 23.89
N VAL A 101 19.91 25.75 24.44
CA VAL A 101 19.23 26.80 23.70
C VAL A 101 20.08 28.04 23.66
N ASP A 102 20.28 28.60 22.47
CA ASP A 102 20.58 29.99 22.27
C ASP A 102 19.42 30.83 22.86
N GLN A 103 19.70 31.57 23.94
CA GLN A 103 18.67 32.33 24.67
C GLN A 103 17.99 33.42 23.81
N ASN A 104 18.44 33.61 22.57
CA ASN A 104 18.00 34.67 21.66
C ASN A 104 17.23 34.16 20.43
N ALA A 105 17.02 32.83 20.26
CA ALA A 105 16.29 32.29 19.13
C ALA A 105 15.00 31.58 19.60
N PRO A 106 13.89 31.63 18.83
CA PRO A 106 12.71 30.82 19.13
C PRO A 106 13.09 29.35 19.09
N LYS A 107 12.74 28.59 20.15
CA LYS A 107 13.06 27.19 20.34
C LYS A 107 12.44 26.34 19.23
N SER A 108 13.18 26.13 18.13
CA SER A 108 12.80 25.15 17.13
C SER A 108 13.14 23.74 17.64
N PRO A 109 12.18 22.83 17.74
CA PRO A 109 12.44 21.47 18.19
C PRO A 109 13.45 20.76 17.28
N LEU A 110 14.28 19.90 17.86
CA LEU A 110 15.17 19.04 17.10
C LEU A 110 14.41 17.81 16.60
N ILE A 111 14.60 17.45 15.34
CA ILE A 111 14.13 16.18 14.80
C ILE A 111 15.33 15.23 14.72
N LEU A 112 15.19 14.03 15.31
CA LEU A 112 16.13 12.93 15.16
C LEU A 112 15.47 11.80 14.40
N VAL A 113 15.99 11.49 13.22
CA VAL A 113 15.52 10.40 12.36
C VAL A 113 16.52 9.26 12.37
N PHE A 114 16.01 8.07 12.66
CA PHE A 114 16.67 6.80 12.42
C PHE A 114 15.96 6.10 11.26
N ASP A 115 16.45 6.31 10.05
CA ASP A 115 15.95 5.57 8.88
C ASP A 115 16.63 4.19 8.83
N GLU A 116 15.88 3.19 8.37
CA GLU A 116 16.26 1.76 8.37
C GLU A 116 16.74 1.27 9.76
N PHE A 117 16.02 1.69 10.81
CA PHE A 117 16.27 1.29 12.21
C PHE A 117 16.45 -0.24 12.40
N PRO A 118 15.75 -1.12 11.67
CA PRO A 118 15.97 -2.56 11.77
C PRO A 118 17.43 -3.00 11.61
N TYR A 119 18.21 -2.39 10.72
CA TYR A 119 19.61 -2.76 10.53
C TYR A 119 20.46 -2.44 11.76
N ALA A 120 20.30 -1.26 12.35
CA ALA A 120 21.02 -0.91 13.55
C ALA A 120 20.62 -1.78 14.75
N ALA A 121 19.32 -2.08 14.89
CA ALA A 121 18.82 -2.91 15.99
C ALA A 121 19.17 -4.39 15.83
N GLN A 122 19.37 -4.89 14.63
CA GLN A 122 19.89 -6.25 14.37
C GLN A 122 21.38 -6.34 14.67
N ALA A 123 22.15 -5.29 14.36
CA ALA A 123 23.58 -5.20 14.67
C ALA A 123 23.85 -5.04 16.18
N ASP A 124 22.93 -4.39 16.91
CA ASP A 124 22.97 -4.25 18.36
C ASP A 124 21.60 -4.52 18.99
N LYS A 125 21.41 -5.72 19.52
CA LYS A 125 20.16 -6.13 20.16
C LYS A 125 19.77 -5.30 21.39
N SER A 126 20.75 -4.58 21.99
CA SER A 126 20.50 -3.70 23.13
C SER A 126 19.98 -2.32 22.71
N LEU A 127 20.03 -1.95 21.42
CA LEU A 127 19.73 -0.62 20.93
C LEU A 127 18.31 -0.16 21.29
N ALA A 128 17.31 -1.03 21.18
CA ALA A 128 15.93 -0.70 21.58
C ALA A 128 15.82 -0.38 23.08
N SER A 129 16.54 -1.10 23.93
CA SER A 129 16.62 -0.83 25.38
C SER A 129 17.39 0.45 25.67
N THR A 130 18.44 0.74 24.91
CA THR A 130 19.19 1.99 25.00
C THR A 130 18.31 3.19 24.67
N PHE A 131 17.52 3.11 23.59
CA PHE A 131 16.51 4.13 23.29
C PHE A 131 15.46 4.25 24.40
N GLN A 132 15.00 3.12 24.97
CA GLN A 132 14.08 3.15 26.10
C GLN A 132 14.63 4.00 27.25
N VAL A 133 15.87 3.74 27.68
CA VAL A 133 16.53 4.47 28.78
C VAL A 133 16.69 5.95 28.43
N ALA A 134 17.10 6.26 27.19
CA ALA A 134 17.24 7.62 26.73
C ALA A 134 15.90 8.39 26.74
N ILE A 135 14.81 7.75 26.28
CA ILE A 135 13.47 8.35 26.26
C ILE A 135 12.98 8.61 27.69
N ASP A 136 13.09 7.63 28.57
CA ASP A 136 12.53 7.71 29.93
C ASP A 136 13.27 8.73 30.80
N HIS A 137 14.59 8.89 30.63
CA HIS A 137 15.42 9.68 31.54
C HIS A 137 15.99 10.97 30.95
N LYS A 138 16.11 11.09 29.62
CA LYS A 138 16.81 12.19 28.95
C LYS A 138 15.94 12.95 27.97
N PHE A 139 15.25 12.27 27.06
CA PHE A 139 14.43 12.91 26.06
C PHE A 139 13.11 13.44 26.61
N LYS A 140 12.60 12.89 27.70
CA LYS A 140 11.30 13.26 28.29
C LYS A 140 11.13 14.77 28.46
N ASN A 141 12.20 15.49 28.77
CA ASN A 141 12.22 16.93 28.97
C ASN A 141 12.87 17.69 27.78
N ALA A 142 13.18 17.00 26.70
CA ALA A 142 13.79 17.59 25.51
C ALA A 142 12.72 18.05 24.51
N ASN A 143 12.94 19.22 23.91
CA ASN A 143 12.08 19.70 22.81
C ASN A 143 12.52 19.01 21.52
N MET A 144 12.09 17.76 21.35
CA MET A 144 12.50 16.98 20.19
C MET A 144 11.45 15.98 19.72
N THR A 145 11.54 15.66 18.43
CA THR A 145 10.79 14.57 17.80
C THR A 145 11.76 13.47 17.36
N LEU A 146 11.56 12.24 17.86
CA LEU A 146 12.25 11.05 17.39
C LEU A 146 11.40 10.34 16.33
N ILE A 147 11.99 10.00 15.18
CA ILE A 147 11.36 9.20 14.15
C ILE A 147 12.18 7.94 13.95
N LEU A 148 11.60 6.77 14.26
CA LEU A 148 12.16 5.48 13.90
C LEU A 148 11.46 4.99 12.64
N CYS A 149 12.23 4.78 11.57
CA CYS A 149 11.72 4.34 10.29
C CYS A 149 12.31 2.99 9.90
N GLY A 150 11.51 2.15 9.25
CA GLY A 150 11.99 0.85 8.77
C GLY A 150 11.14 0.26 7.66
N SER A 151 11.80 -0.45 6.74
CA SER A 151 11.15 -1.13 5.62
C SER A 151 10.72 -2.56 5.95
N ASN A 152 11.33 -3.20 6.93
CA ASN A 152 10.94 -4.54 7.38
C ASN A 152 9.74 -4.45 8.32
N GLU A 153 8.52 -4.62 7.75
CA GLU A 153 7.26 -4.50 8.50
C GLU A 153 7.19 -5.50 9.66
N GLY A 154 7.57 -6.76 9.43
CA GLY A 154 7.55 -7.79 10.46
C GLY A 154 8.44 -7.46 11.66
N PHE A 155 9.63 -6.92 11.41
CA PHE A 155 10.52 -6.44 12.47
C PHE A 155 9.91 -5.25 13.22
N MET A 156 9.40 -4.27 12.49
CA MET A 156 8.82 -3.07 13.11
C MET A 156 7.60 -3.42 13.97
N GLU A 157 6.77 -4.34 13.53
CA GLU A 157 5.58 -4.77 14.26
C GLU A 157 5.92 -5.63 15.49
N SER A 158 6.90 -6.56 15.39
CA SER A 158 7.27 -7.45 16.51
C SER A 158 8.21 -6.78 17.49
N GLU A 159 9.32 -6.20 17.02
CA GLU A 159 10.44 -5.76 17.85
C GLU A 159 10.34 -4.29 18.28
N VAL A 160 9.59 -3.45 17.52
CA VAL A 160 9.43 -2.03 17.86
C VAL A 160 8.06 -1.76 18.47
N LEU A 161 6.99 -2.25 17.85
CA LEU A 161 5.61 -1.99 18.25
C LEU A 161 5.04 -3.06 19.18
N GLY A 162 5.65 -4.25 19.21
CA GLY A 162 5.17 -5.40 19.97
C GLY A 162 5.15 -5.19 21.48
N LYS A 163 4.23 -5.85 22.18
CA LYS A 163 4.06 -5.72 23.65
C LYS A 163 5.33 -6.06 24.47
N LYS A 164 6.24 -6.86 23.90
CA LYS A 164 7.51 -7.23 24.54
C LYS A 164 8.64 -6.25 24.23
N SER A 165 8.41 -5.31 23.31
CA SER A 165 9.43 -4.32 22.93
C SER A 165 9.73 -3.38 24.08
N PRO A 166 11.02 -3.03 24.31
CA PRO A 166 11.38 -1.94 25.21
C PRO A 166 10.74 -0.59 24.84
N LEU A 167 10.38 -0.39 23.57
CA LEU A 167 9.79 0.83 23.06
C LEU A 167 8.25 0.85 23.16
N TYR A 168 7.63 -0.25 23.59
CA TYR A 168 6.18 -0.34 23.74
C TYR A 168 5.64 0.77 24.66
N GLY A 169 4.58 1.45 24.22
CA GLY A 169 3.92 2.52 24.97
C GLY A 169 4.61 3.89 24.96
N ARG A 170 5.75 4.04 24.28
CA ARG A 170 6.52 5.30 24.18
C ARG A 170 6.25 6.12 22.94
N ARG A 171 5.66 5.49 21.90
CA ARG A 171 5.27 6.20 20.69
C ARG A 171 4.10 7.13 20.93
N THR A 172 4.13 8.30 20.31
CA THR A 172 3.02 9.25 20.25
C THR A 172 2.27 9.18 18.92
N ALA A 173 2.90 8.65 17.86
CA ALA A 173 2.24 8.31 16.60
C ALA A 173 2.84 7.07 15.96
N GLN A 174 2.02 6.45 15.12
CA GLN A 174 2.38 5.30 14.30
C GLN A 174 1.82 5.51 12.88
N ILE A 175 2.69 5.46 11.88
CA ILE A 175 2.33 5.66 10.48
C ILE A 175 2.77 4.40 9.72
N ARG A 176 1.80 3.59 9.29
CA ARG A 176 2.04 2.50 8.35
C ARG A 176 1.76 3.03 6.95
N LEU A 177 2.83 3.34 6.20
CA LEU A 177 2.69 3.79 4.83
C LEU A 177 2.15 2.67 3.95
N GLN A 178 1.08 2.99 3.21
CA GLN A 178 0.52 2.13 2.17
C GLN A 178 0.95 2.61 0.77
N PRO A 179 0.89 1.77 -0.27
CA PRO A 179 0.97 2.26 -1.64
C PRO A 179 -0.04 3.38 -1.90
N PHE A 180 0.23 4.26 -2.85
CA PHE A 180 -0.71 5.28 -3.26
C PHE A 180 -2.03 4.68 -3.75
N ASN A 181 -3.12 5.37 -3.51
CA ASN A 181 -4.38 5.09 -4.19
C ASN A 181 -4.32 5.54 -5.66
N LEU A 182 -5.37 5.26 -6.44
CA LEU A 182 -5.45 5.62 -7.85
C LEU A 182 -5.19 7.12 -8.09
N PHE A 183 -5.72 7.99 -7.23
CA PHE A 183 -5.66 9.46 -7.40
C PHE A 183 -4.25 9.97 -7.15
N GLU A 184 -3.66 9.61 -6.01
CA GLU A 184 -2.28 9.95 -5.68
C GLU A 184 -1.28 9.38 -6.72
N ALA A 185 -1.48 8.12 -7.14
CA ALA A 185 -0.65 7.48 -8.15
C ALA A 185 -0.73 8.20 -9.50
N SER A 186 -1.93 8.66 -9.87
CA SER A 186 -2.17 9.35 -11.15
C SER A 186 -1.43 10.68 -11.28
N GLU A 187 -1.08 11.33 -10.17
CA GLU A 187 -0.29 12.57 -10.16
C GLU A 187 1.19 12.34 -10.51
N LEU A 188 1.70 11.10 -10.33
CA LEU A 188 3.06 10.70 -10.71
C LEU A 188 3.15 10.13 -12.13
N MET A 189 2.02 9.80 -12.75
CA MET A 189 1.99 9.22 -14.09
C MET A 189 2.33 10.27 -15.15
N PRO A 190 2.71 9.82 -16.36
CA PRO A 190 3.02 10.73 -17.47
C PRO A 190 1.90 11.77 -17.72
N ASN A 191 2.28 13.03 -17.92
CA ASN A 191 1.32 14.13 -18.11
C ASN A 191 0.46 13.96 -19.37
N ASN A 192 0.95 13.23 -20.37
CA ASN A 192 0.24 12.93 -21.61
C ASN A 192 -0.58 11.63 -21.52
N ALA A 193 -0.54 10.93 -20.40
CA ALA A 193 -1.34 9.72 -20.20
C ALA A 193 -2.84 10.05 -20.19
N THR A 194 -3.59 9.33 -21.03
CA THR A 194 -5.04 9.40 -21.03
C THR A 194 -5.62 8.84 -19.72
N TRP A 195 -6.90 9.07 -19.44
CA TRP A 195 -7.55 8.42 -18.29
C TRP A 195 -7.50 6.89 -18.39
N GLU A 196 -7.58 6.34 -19.60
CA GLU A 196 -7.48 4.89 -19.85
C GLU A 196 -6.05 4.38 -19.58
N ASP A 197 -5.02 5.13 -20.02
CA ASP A 197 -3.63 4.79 -19.69
C ASP A 197 -3.39 4.81 -18.17
N LYS A 198 -3.94 5.79 -17.46
CA LYS A 198 -3.82 5.88 -16.00
C LYS A 198 -4.42 4.66 -15.29
N ILE A 199 -5.60 4.20 -15.71
CA ILE A 199 -6.22 2.96 -15.22
C ILE A 199 -5.33 1.75 -15.54
N ASN A 200 -4.84 1.64 -16.78
CA ASN A 200 -3.99 0.55 -17.22
C ASN A 200 -2.64 0.53 -16.47
N TYR A 201 -2.02 1.69 -16.25
CA TYR A 201 -0.81 1.80 -15.43
C TYR A 201 -1.08 1.40 -13.98
N PHE A 202 -2.16 1.88 -13.37
CA PHE A 202 -2.48 1.51 -12.00
C PHE A 202 -2.81 0.02 -11.87
N ALA A 203 -3.52 -0.56 -12.83
CA ALA A 203 -3.78 -2.00 -12.87
C ALA A 203 -2.49 -2.83 -12.96
N SER A 204 -1.47 -2.33 -13.68
CA SER A 204 -0.23 -3.06 -13.95
C SER A 204 0.88 -2.79 -12.93
N LEU A 205 1.00 -1.56 -12.42
CA LEU A 205 2.10 -1.14 -11.55
C LEU A 205 1.66 -0.86 -10.11
N GLY A 206 0.35 -0.72 -9.89
CA GLY A 206 -0.20 -0.33 -8.60
C GLY A 206 0.19 1.08 -8.18
N GLY A 207 0.09 1.33 -6.88
CA GLY A 207 0.40 2.62 -6.27
C GLY A 207 1.80 2.72 -5.66
N THR A 208 2.75 1.86 -6.02
CA THR A 208 4.13 1.96 -5.51
C THR A 208 4.87 3.09 -6.23
N PRO A 209 5.21 4.20 -5.53
CA PRO A 209 5.78 5.39 -6.18
C PRO A 209 6.99 5.08 -7.04
N TYR A 210 7.90 4.28 -6.53
CA TYR A 210 9.11 3.90 -7.24
C TYR A 210 8.86 3.25 -8.61
N TYR A 211 7.78 2.48 -8.76
CA TYR A 211 7.46 1.84 -10.05
C TYR A 211 6.91 2.84 -11.05
N ILE A 212 6.07 3.77 -10.57
CA ILE A 212 5.46 4.82 -11.41
C ILE A 212 6.50 5.84 -11.85
N GLU A 213 7.45 6.19 -11.01
CA GLU A 213 8.56 7.12 -11.31
C GLU A 213 9.51 6.60 -12.42
N GLN A 214 9.44 5.30 -12.78
CA GLN A 214 10.21 4.75 -13.89
C GLN A 214 9.57 4.96 -15.27
N LEU A 215 8.32 5.46 -15.31
CA LEU A 215 7.61 5.70 -16.55
C LEU A 215 8.26 6.85 -17.34
N ASP A 216 8.50 6.63 -18.62
CA ASP A 216 8.97 7.66 -19.54
C ASP A 216 7.76 8.44 -20.10
N ASN A 217 7.79 9.77 -19.93
CA ASN A 217 6.77 10.67 -20.43
C ASN A 217 6.65 10.72 -21.97
N LYS A 218 7.62 10.18 -22.70
CA LYS A 218 7.64 10.18 -24.18
C LYS A 218 7.14 8.89 -24.77
N SER A 219 7.10 7.81 -23.99
CA SER A 219 6.72 6.48 -24.44
C SER A 219 5.21 6.25 -24.19
N SER A 220 4.61 5.46 -25.06
CA SER A 220 3.24 4.96 -24.88
C SER A 220 3.15 4.00 -23.69
N PHE A 221 1.91 3.67 -23.26
CA PHE A 221 1.67 2.67 -22.24
C PHE A 221 2.37 1.33 -22.55
N ALA A 222 2.21 0.82 -23.78
CA ALA A 222 2.79 -0.47 -24.17
C ALA A 222 4.32 -0.45 -24.18
N GLU A 223 4.92 0.63 -24.73
CA GLU A 223 6.37 0.80 -24.75
C GLU A 223 6.98 0.91 -23.36
N ASN A 224 6.35 1.64 -22.45
CA ASN A 224 6.77 1.73 -21.06
C ASN A 224 6.78 0.35 -20.39
N LEU A 225 5.68 -0.42 -20.49
CA LEU A 225 5.63 -1.74 -19.86
C LEU A 225 6.57 -2.75 -20.54
N GLU A 226 6.76 -2.68 -21.87
CA GLU A 226 7.74 -3.49 -22.59
C GLU A 226 9.15 -3.24 -22.03
N GLN A 227 9.56 -1.97 -21.92
CA GLN A 227 10.89 -1.60 -21.43
C GLN A 227 11.09 -1.98 -19.96
N LEU A 228 10.10 -1.75 -19.12
CA LEU A 228 10.22 -1.96 -17.67
C LEU A 228 10.09 -3.43 -17.27
N CYS A 229 9.16 -4.18 -17.90
CA CYS A 229 8.75 -5.50 -17.41
C CYS A 229 9.14 -6.65 -18.36
N PHE A 230 9.23 -6.43 -19.68
CA PHE A 230 9.52 -7.47 -20.68
C PHE A 230 10.95 -7.39 -21.24
N ASN A 231 11.80 -6.55 -20.69
CA ASN A 231 13.22 -6.48 -21.02
C ASN A 231 14.04 -7.04 -19.86
N ILE A 232 15.02 -7.91 -20.17
CA ILE A 232 15.93 -8.48 -19.13
C ILE A 232 16.64 -7.36 -18.34
N SER A 233 16.98 -6.25 -19.01
CA SER A 233 17.59 -5.07 -18.39
C SER A 233 16.55 -4.12 -17.78
N GLY A 234 15.25 -4.40 -17.89
CA GLY A 234 14.18 -3.59 -17.34
C GLY A 234 14.15 -3.70 -15.82
N ILE A 235 14.03 -2.56 -15.17
CA ILE A 235 14.15 -2.46 -13.70
C ILE A 235 13.08 -3.26 -12.96
N LEU A 236 11.92 -3.50 -13.59
CA LEU A 236 10.81 -4.24 -13.01
C LEU A 236 10.76 -5.72 -13.44
N TYR A 237 11.63 -6.13 -14.39
CA TYR A 237 11.66 -7.52 -14.89
C TYR A 237 11.93 -8.54 -13.77
N ALA A 238 12.93 -8.28 -12.93
CA ALA A 238 13.31 -9.17 -11.83
C ALA A 238 12.82 -8.68 -10.44
N GLU A 239 12.02 -7.62 -10.39
CA GLU A 239 11.65 -6.94 -9.16
C GLU A 239 10.94 -7.84 -8.13
N PRO A 240 9.93 -8.67 -8.49
CA PRO A 240 9.30 -9.56 -7.52
C PRO A 240 10.30 -10.57 -6.94
N ASP A 241 11.17 -11.16 -7.77
CA ASP A 241 12.20 -12.09 -7.30
C ASP A 241 13.19 -11.41 -6.34
N MET A 242 13.59 -10.16 -6.64
CA MET A 242 14.49 -9.38 -5.79
C MET A 242 13.84 -9.01 -4.46
N LEU A 243 12.59 -8.54 -4.48
CA LEU A 243 11.87 -8.19 -3.26
C LEU A 243 11.67 -9.41 -2.37
N MET A 244 11.28 -10.55 -2.94
CA MET A 244 11.08 -11.79 -2.19
C MET A 244 12.37 -12.27 -1.53
N ARG A 245 13.54 -12.13 -2.20
CA ARG A 245 14.86 -12.49 -1.62
C ARG A 245 15.27 -11.57 -0.47
N GLN A 246 14.87 -10.31 -0.49
CA GLN A 246 15.19 -9.35 0.56
C GLN A 246 14.32 -9.53 1.80
N GLU A 247 13.07 -9.95 1.63
CA GLU A 247 12.12 -10.08 2.74
C GLU A 247 12.05 -11.50 3.31
N LEU A 248 12.43 -12.53 2.53
CA LEU A 248 12.20 -13.93 2.86
C LEU A 248 13.46 -14.78 2.74
N ARG A 249 13.63 -15.73 3.67
CA ARG A 249 14.80 -16.65 3.68
C ARG A 249 14.75 -17.69 2.57
N ASP A 250 13.55 -18.18 2.21
CA ASP A 250 13.34 -19.17 1.15
C ASP A 250 12.25 -18.65 0.19
N PRO A 251 12.62 -17.83 -0.82
CA PRO A 251 11.66 -17.23 -1.72
C PRO A 251 11.03 -18.21 -2.72
N SER A 252 11.62 -19.39 -2.96
CA SER A 252 11.18 -20.32 -4.00
C SER A 252 9.75 -20.84 -3.78
N THR A 253 9.44 -21.24 -2.56
CA THR A 253 8.12 -21.73 -2.18
C THR A 253 7.07 -20.62 -2.23
N TYR A 254 7.42 -19.41 -1.79
CA TYR A 254 6.53 -18.25 -1.88
C TYR A 254 6.21 -17.89 -3.34
N ASN A 255 7.21 -17.95 -4.23
CA ASN A 255 6.99 -17.78 -5.67
C ASN A 255 6.00 -18.82 -6.23
N SER A 256 6.10 -20.08 -5.78
CA SER A 256 5.16 -21.13 -6.18
C SER A 256 3.74 -20.84 -5.70
N VAL A 257 3.56 -20.34 -4.48
CA VAL A 257 2.25 -19.92 -3.95
C VAL A 257 1.68 -18.75 -4.76
N LEU A 258 2.47 -17.72 -5.07
CA LEU A 258 2.04 -16.57 -5.88
C LEU A 258 1.68 -16.98 -7.31
N ASN A 259 2.44 -17.88 -7.93
CA ASN A 259 2.08 -18.47 -9.22
C ASN A 259 0.76 -19.24 -9.18
N ALA A 260 0.53 -20.02 -8.12
CA ALA A 260 -0.74 -20.75 -7.94
C ALA A 260 -1.93 -19.78 -7.83
N LEU A 261 -1.78 -18.71 -7.02
CA LEU A 261 -2.79 -17.64 -6.89
C LEU A 261 -3.06 -16.94 -8.22
N ALA A 262 -2.02 -16.57 -8.97
CA ALA A 262 -2.15 -15.91 -10.27
C ALA A 262 -2.84 -16.77 -11.33
N THR A 263 -2.82 -18.10 -11.16
CA THR A 263 -3.52 -19.06 -12.01
C THR A 263 -4.90 -19.48 -11.49
N GLY A 264 -5.41 -18.80 -10.44
CA GLY A 264 -6.78 -18.99 -9.92
C GLY A 264 -6.91 -19.99 -8.76
N CYS A 265 -5.81 -20.57 -8.24
CA CYS A 265 -5.85 -21.39 -7.04
C CYS A 265 -6.02 -20.50 -5.80
N ASN A 266 -7.26 -20.24 -5.39
CA ASN A 266 -7.61 -19.23 -4.38
C ASN A 266 -7.95 -19.81 -3.00
N THR A 267 -7.83 -21.12 -2.79
CA THR A 267 -8.01 -21.77 -1.49
C THR A 267 -6.75 -22.52 -1.08
N PRO A 268 -6.48 -22.70 0.24
CA PRO A 268 -5.32 -23.45 0.70
C PRO A 268 -5.25 -24.87 0.11
N THR A 269 -6.38 -25.52 -0.11
CA THR A 269 -6.45 -26.86 -0.72
C THR A 269 -5.99 -26.82 -2.17
N LEU A 270 -6.55 -25.94 -3.01
CA LEU A 270 -6.16 -25.81 -4.42
C LEU A 270 -4.67 -25.45 -4.57
N ILE A 271 -4.15 -24.57 -3.69
CA ILE A 271 -2.73 -24.22 -3.67
C ILE A 271 -1.89 -25.44 -3.29
N SER A 272 -2.30 -26.17 -2.22
CA SER A 272 -1.66 -27.40 -1.75
C SER A 272 -1.53 -28.43 -2.87
N ASP A 273 -2.60 -28.70 -3.59
CA ASP A 273 -2.64 -29.63 -4.71
C ASP A 273 -1.72 -29.18 -5.86
N ARG A 274 -1.67 -27.87 -6.11
CA ARG A 274 -0.86 -27.28 -7.20
C ARG A 274 0.63 -27.35 -6.93
N ILE A 275 1.07 -27.08 -5.69
CA ILE A 275 2.50 -26.97 -5.34
C ILE A 275 3.05 -28.22 -4.62
N GLY A 276 2.21 -29.19 -4.28
CA GLY A 276 2.63 -30.44 -3.66
C GLY A 276 3.01 -30.31 -2.18
N LEU A 277 2.51 -29.30 -1.46
CA LEU A 277 2.78 -29.11 -0.04
C LEU A 277 1.49 -29.29 0.79
N PRO A 278 1.59 -29.78 2.07
CA PRO A 278 0.42 -29.87 2.94
C PRO A 278 -0.28 -28.50 3.12
N ALA A 279 -1.62 -28.50 3.14
CA ALA A 279 -2.39 -27.26 3.33
C ALA A 279 -2.07 -26.51 4.63
N THR A 280 -1.62 -27.21 5.68
CA THR A 280 -1.14 -26.59 6.92
C THR A 280 0.10 -25.74 6.70
N SER A 281 1.06 -26.21 5.89
CA SER A 281 2.25 -25.45 5.51
C SER A 281 1.88 -24.27 4.59
N VAL A 282 0.97 -24.47 3.63
CA VAL A 282 0.48 -23.41 2.74
C VAL A 282 -0.07 -22.22 3.56
N ASN A 283 -0.81 -22.50 4.64
CA ASN A 283 -1.34 -21.43 5.49
C ASN A 283 -0.25 -20.56 6.15
N VAL A 284 0.93 -21.11 6.43
CA VAL A 284 2.06 -20.31 6.95
C VAL A 284 2.57 -19.36 5.88
N TYR A 285 2.75 -19.84 4.66
CA TYR A 285 3.18 -19.01 3.52
C TYR A 285 2.17 -17.90 3.21
N LEU A 286 0.88 -18.24 3.21
CA LEU A 286 -0.20 -17.26 2.99
C LEU A 286 -0.18 -16.15 4.05
N LYS A 287 -0.06 -16.49 5.34
CA LYS A 287 0.03 -15.47 6.41
C LYS A 287 1.25 -14.57 6.26
N THR A 288 2.38 -15.13 5.85
CA THR A 288 3.59 -14.31 5.62
C THR A 288 3.40 -13.36 4.45
N LEU A 289 2.86 -13.83 3.31
CA LEU A 289 2.58 -12.98 2.15
C LEU A 289 1.51 -11.92 2.45
N GLU A 290 0.50 -12.25 3.26
CA GLU A 290 -0.50 -11.29 3.77
C GLU A 290 0.16 -10.22 4.63
N GLY A 291 1.05 -10.62 5.55
CA GLY A 291 1.84 -9.69 6.36
C GLY A 291 2.71 -8.73 5.54
N LEU A 292 3.20 -9.17 4.38
CA LEU A 292 3.93 -8.34 3.41
C LEU A 292 2.99 -7.47 2.53
N GLY A 293 1.67 -7.59 2.67
CA GLY A 293 0.71 -6.84 1.87
C GLY A 293 0.69 -7.23 0.39
N LEU A 294 1.14 -8.44 0.03
CA LEU A 294 1.16 -8.94 -1.34
C LEU A 294 -0.12 -9.68 -1.71
N ILE A 295 -0.74 -10.32 -0.74
CA ILE A 295 -2.01 -11.04 -0.89
C ILE A 295 -2.98 -10.63 0.21
N GLU A 296 -4.26 -10.86 -0.04
CA GLU A 296 -5.33 -10.66 0.93
C GLU A 296 -6.29 -11.85 0.94
N ARG A 297 -6.96 -12.03 2.07
CA ARG A 297 -8.04 -13.00 2.20
C ARG A 297 -9.39 -12.31 2.13
N ASN A 298 -10.09 -12.43 1.03
CA ASN A 298 -11.43 -11.91 0.87
C ASN A 298 -12.46 -12.86 1.47
N ILE A 299 -13.46 -12.30 2.12
CA ILE A 299 -14.61 -13.01 2.67
C ILE A 299 -15.90 -12.36 2.15
N PRO A 300 -16.99 -13.12 1.97
CA PRO A 300 -18.24 -12.51 1.54
C PRO A 300 -18.69 -11.42 2.49
N PHE A 301 -19.15 -10.29 1.95
CA PHE A 301 -19.69 -9.18 2.74
C PHE A 301 -20.74 -9.66 3.76
N GLY A 302 -20.69 -9.15 4.98
CA GLY A 302 -21.58 -9.51 6.07
C GLY A 302 -21.18 -10.77 6.86
N MET A 303 -20.17 -11.54 6.42
CA MET A 303 -19.69 -12.70 7.17
C MET A 303 -18.63 -12.32 8.22
N ASN A 304 -18.65 -13.05 9.35
CA ASN A 304 -17.62 -12.88 10.39
C ASN A 304 -16.28 -13.47 9.93
N PRO A 305 -15.19 -12.67 9.86
CA PRO A 305 -13.87 -13.14 9.43
C PRO A 305 -13.33 -14.33 10.21
N LEU A 306 -13.60 -14.40 11.52
CA LEU A 306 -13.07 -15.43 12.42
C LEU A 306 -13.68 -16.81 12.15
N HIS A 307 -14.91 -16.86 11.64
CA HIS A 307 -15.66 -18.11 11.45
C HIS A 307 -15.95 -18.43 9.98
N CYS A 308 -15.56 -17.54 9.05
CA CYS A 308 -15.82 -17.73 7.63
C CYS A 308 -14.92 -18.80 7.02
N LYS A 309 -15.53 -19.89 6.51
CA LYS A 309 -14.85 -20.94 5.74
C LYS A 309 -14.83 -20.66 4.23
N LYS A 310 -15.54 -19.63 3.76
CA LYS A 310 -15.67 -19.27 2.33
C LYS A 310 -14.66 -18.22 1.88
N GLY A 311 -13.61 -17.96 2.67
CA GLY A 311 -12.60 -16.97 2.32
C GLY A 311 -11.74 -17.43 1.15
N LEU A 312 -11.50 -16.51 0.22
CA LEU A 312 -10.68 -16.70 -0.97
C LEU A 312 -9.43 -15.84 -0.89
N TRP A 313 -8.29 -16.43 -1.23
CA TRP A 313 -7.02 -15.72 -1.30
C TRP A 313 -6.79 -15.16 -2.69
N GLN A 314 -6.26 -13.95 -2.77
CA GLN A 314 -5.87 -13.33 -4.04
C GLN A 314 -4.63 -12.44 -3.86
N ILE A 315 -3.91 -12.20 -4.95
CA ILE A 315 -2.84 -11.21 -4.98
C ILE A 315 -3.51 -9.83 -4.99
N CYS A 316 -3.27 -9.02 -3.96
CA CYS A 316 -3.84 -7.68 -3.83
C CYS A 316 -2.91 -6.57 -4.32
N ASP A 317 -1.59 -6.83 -4.44
CA ASP A 317 -0.67 -5.92 -5.08
C ASP A 317 -0.82 -6.01 -6.61
N PRO A 318 -1.23 -4.91 -7.30
CA PRO A 318 -1.49 -4.95 -8.73
C PRO A 318 -0.26 -5.32 -9.57
N PHE A 319 0.93 -4.83 -9.18
CA PHE A 319 2.16 -5.15 -9.91
C PHE A 319 2.52 -6.63 -9.80
N PHE A 320 2.41 -7.23 -8.62
CA PHE A 320 2.63 -8.66 -8.44
C PHE A 320 1.59 -9.48 -9.21
N ALA A 321 0.31 -9.08 -9.17
CA ALA A 321 -0.75 -9.73 -9.95
C ALA A 321 -0.46 -9.70 -11.46
N TYR A 322 -0.08 -8.52 -11.98
CA TYR A 322 0.32 -8.33 -13.37
C TYR A 322 1.54 -9.18 -13.75
N TRP A 323 2.60 -9.10 -12.93
CA TRP A 323 3.87 -9.76 -13.21
C TRP A 323 3.73 -11.29 -13.23
N TYR A 324 3.08 -11.88 -12.22
CA TYR A 324 2.88 -13.33 -12.18
C TYR A 324 1.92 -13.82 -13.27
N ARG A 325 0.99 -12.99 -13.72
CA ARG A 325 0.05 -13.37 -14.78
C ARG A 325 0.64 -13.25 -16.17
N PHE A 326 1.47 -12.23 -16.43
CA PHE A 326 1.89 -11.89 -17.79
C PHE A 326 3.40 -11.93 -18.01
N VAL A 327 4.22 -11.53 -17.06
CA VAL A 327 5.67 -11.48 -17.22
C VAL A 327 6.28 -12.84 -16.91
N ALA A 328 5.96 -13.44 -15.78
CA ALA A 328 6.52 -14.72 -15.34
C ALA A 328 6.35 -15.86 -16.36
N PRO A 329 5.16 -16.06 -16.98
CA PRO A 329 4.99 -17.10 -18.00
C PRO A 329 5.80 -16.86 -19.28
N ASN A 330 6.14 -15.60 -19.57
CA ASN A 330 6.85 -15.20 -20.77
C ASN A 330 8.38 -15.05 -20.58
N LYS A 331 8.93 -15.35 -19.40
CA LYS A 331 10.38 -15.27 -19.12
C LYS A 331 11.20 -16.00 -20.17
N GLY A 332 10.79 -17.19 -20.58
CA GLY A 332 11.54 -17.96 -21.60
C GLY A 332 11.59 -17.29 -22.97
N LEU A 333 10.58 -16.51 -23.38
CA LEU A 333 10.63 -15.70 -24.60
C LEU A 333 11.53 -14.47 -24.41
N ILE A 334 11.39 -13.79 -23.30
CA ILE A 334 12.16 -12.59 -22.96
C ILE A 334 13.66 -12.90 -22.93
N GLU A 335 14.06 -14.00 -22.29
CA GLU A 335 15.45 -14.44 -22.15
C GLU A 335 16.07 -14.88 -23.48
N ARG A 336 15.24 -15.25 -24.48
CA ARG A 336 15.69 -15.53 -25.87
C ARG A 336 15.74 -14.28 -26.74
N GLY A 337 15.51 -13.08 -26.19
CA GLY A 337 15.54 -11.83 -26.96
C GLY A 337 14.23 -11.53 -27.72
N LEU A 338 13.13 -12.21 -27.40
CA LEU A 338 11.82 -12.04 -28.03
C LEU A 338 10.90 -11.14 -27.19
N SER A 339 11.46 -10.15 -26.52
CA SER A 339 10.77 -9.23 -25.60
C SER A 339 9.58 -8.53 -26.25
N HIS A 340 9.78 -7.96 -27.44
CA HIS A 340 8.72 -7.28 -28.19
C HIS A 340 7.55 -8.22 -28.54
N ALA A 341 7.83 -9.44 -28.96
CA ALA A 341 6.80 -10.41 -29.27
C ALA A 341 6.00 -10.81 -28.01
N ALA A 342 6.70 -11.00 -26.89
CA ALA A 342 6.07 -11.29 -25.61
C ALA A 342 5.17 -10.14 -25.12
N ALA A 343 5.66 -8.90 -25.18
CA ALA A 343 4.89 -7.71 -24.79
C ALA A 343 3.68 -7.49 -25.72
N SER A 344 3.91 -7.53 -27.05
CA SER A 344 2.85 -7.31 -28.05
C SER A 344 1.74 -8.35 -27.98
N SER A 345 2.06 -9.60 -27.59
CA SER A 345 1.05 -10.64 -27.40
C SER A 345 0.09 -10.36 -26.23
N ILE A 346 0.36 -9.37 -25.41
CA ILE A 346 -0.42 -9.01 -24.21
C ILE A 346 -0.97 -7.59 -24.31
N LEU A 347 -0.12 -6.66 -24.77
CA LEU A 347 -0.38 -5.22 -24.75
C LEU A 347 -0.75 -4.65 -26.12
N GLY A 348 -0.57 -5.40 -27.20
CA GLY A 348 -0.80 -4.96 -28.58
C GLY A 348 -2.27 -5.10 -28.97
N GLY A 349 -3.03 -4.01 -29.02
CA GLY A 349 -4.42 -3.99 -29.43
C GLY A 349 -5.44 -4.40 -28.33
N GLU A 350 -6.63 -4.84 -28.73
CA GLU A 350 -7.67 -5.29 -27.80
C GLU A 350 -7.45 -6.74 -27.36
N HIS A 351 -6.51 -6.98 -26.46
CA HIS A 351 -6.31 -8.32 -25.88
C HIS A 351 -7.29 -8.57 -24.74
N GLU A 352 -8.15 -9.57 -24.94
CA GLU A 352 -9.19 -9.97 -23.97
C GLU A 352 -8.59 -10.32 -22.60
N ALA A 353 -7.44 -11.00 -22.57
CA ALA A 353 -6.78 -11.40 -21.32
C ALA A 353 -6.32 -10.19 -20.48
N PHE A 354 -5.75 -9.15 -21.12
CA PHE A 354 -5.35 -7.93 -20.43
C PHE A 354 -6.56 -7.09 -20.03
N SER A 355 -7.56 -6.94 -20.90
CA SER A 355 -8.80 -6.23 -20.59
C SER A 355 -9.55 -6.89 -19.41
N THR A 356 -9.60 -8.23 -19.37
CA THR A 356 -10.17 -8.97 -18.24
C THR A 356 -9.39 -8.73 -16.94
N PHE A 357 -8.06 -8.69 -17.01
CA PHE A 357 -7.21 -8.39 -15.86
C PHE A 357 -7.46 -6.97 -15.35
N VAL A 358 -7.48 -5.98 -16.24
CA VAL A 358 -7.79 -4.58 -15.86
C VAL A 358 -9.18 -4.49 -15.23
N GLY A 359 -10.16 -5.23 -15.76
CA GLY A 359 -11.51 -5.29 -15.18
C GLY A 359 -11.52 -5.78 -13.73
N GLN A 360 -10.70 -6.78 -13.40
CA GLN A 360 -10.56 -7.26 -12.01
C GLN A 360 -9.91 -6.20 -11.09
N GLN A 361 -8.91 -5.45 -11.60
CA GLN A 361 -8.30 -4.36 -10.84
C GLN A 361 -9.25 -3.15 -10.73
N PHE A 362 -10.09 -2.93 -11.72
CA PHE A 362 -11.05 -1.83 -11.76
C PHE A 362 -12.07 -1.90 -10.61
N GLU A 363 -12.47 -3.09 -10.17
CA GLU A 363 -13.32 -3.26 -8.98
C GLU A 363 -12.70 -2.55 -7.75
N LYS A 364 -11.40 -2.75 -7.51
CA LYS A 364 -10.67 -2.09 -6.41
C LYS A 364 -10.52 -0.57 -6.59
N MET A 365 -10.35 -0.11 -7.83
CA MET A 365 -10.31 1.32 -8.13
C MET A 365 -11.64 1.98 -7.86
N CYS A 366 -12.76 1.31 -8.17
CA CYS A 366 -14.11 1.77 -7.84
C CYS A 366 -14.35 1.83 -6.32
N GLU A 367 -13.87 0.83 -5.56
CA GLU A 367 -13.88 0.89 -4.08
C GLU A 367 -13.11 2.13 -3.57
N GLN A 368 -11.90 2.38 -4.11
CA GLN A 368 -11.10 3.55 -3.75
C GLN A 368 -11.80 4.86 -4.09
N TRP A 369 -12.49 4.92 -5.23
CA TRP A 369 -13.27 6.08 -5.63
C TRP A 369 -14.42 6.36 -4.67
N ILE A 370 -15.19 5.35 -4.26
CA ILE A 370 -16.27 5.49 -3.28
C ILE A 370 -15.71 6.09 -1.97
N VAL A 371 -14.63 5.50 -1.45
CA VAL A 371 -13.99 5.99 -0.21
C VAL A 371 -13.48 7.42 -0.38
N HIS A 372 -12.90 7.74 -1.54
CA HIS A 372 -12.43 9.10 -1.85
C HIS A 372 -13.60 10.10 -1.85
N GLN A 373 -14.71 9.79 -2.54
CA GLN A 373 -15.90 10.64 -2.58
C GLN A 373 -16.51 10.88 -1.19
N CYS A 374 -16.52 9.86 -0.34
CA CYS A 374 -16.94 10.03 1.06
C CYS A 374 -15.99 10.97 1.82
N LYS A 375 -14.69 10.87 1.59
CA LYS A 375 -13.66 11.68 2.25
C LYS A 375 -13.72 13.16 1.84
N VAL A 376 -13.95 13.44 0.55
CA VAL A 376 -14.02 14.82 0.03
C VAL A 376 -15.41 15.46 0.13
N GLY A 377 -16.40 14.72 0.67
CA GLY A 377 -17.77 15.22 0.82
C GLY A 377 -18.63 15.16 -0.46
N GLY A 378 -18.17 14.44 -1.48
CA GLY A 378 -18.93 14.21 -2.71
C GLY A 378 -20.08 13.21 -2.54
N MET A 379 -20.03 12.39 -1.48
CA MET A 379 -21.09 11.46 -1.09
C MET A 379 -21.39 11.61 0.40
N ASP A 380 -22.67 11.74 0.75
CA ASP A 380 -23.17 11.69 2.13
C ASP A 380 -23.38 10.22 2.54
N PHE A 381 -22.26 9.53 2.73
CA PHE A 381 -22.20 8.10 3.03
C PHE A 381 -20.93 7.80 3.85
N LEU A 382 -21.07 7.06 4.94
CA LEU A 382 -19.95 6.64 5.78
C LEU A 382 -19.79 5.12 5.69
N PRO A 383 -18.88 4.59 4.87
CA PRO A 383 -18.72 3.14 4.69
C PRO A 383 -18.11 2.48 5.94
N THR A 384 -18.96 2.10 6.89
CA THR A 384 -18.55 1.37 8.11
C THR A 384 -18.11 -0.05 7.80
N LYS A 385 -18.66 -0.63 6.73
CA LYS A 385 -18.24 -1.90 6.12
C LYS A 385 -18.22 -1.76 4.60
N LEU A 386 -17.23 -2.38 3.97
CA LEU A 386 -17.04 -2.37 2.52
C LEU A 386 -16.45 -3.71 2.08
N GLY A 387 -16.91 -4.26 0.98
CA GLY A 387 -16.35 -5.48 0.42
C GLY A 387 -17.20 -6.08 -0.70
N LYS A 388 -16.74 -7.21 -1.23
CA LYS A 388 -17.42 -8.00 -2.26
C LYS A 388 -18.39 -8.99 -1.61
N TRP A 389 -19.57 -9.16 -2.21
CA TRP A 389 -20.49 -10.19 -1.78
C TRP A 389 -20.51 -11.34 -2.81
N TRP A 390 -20.55 -12.59 -2.34
CA TRP A 390 -20.80 -13.76 -3.20
C TRP A 390 -21.56 -14.84 -2.44
N GLY A 391 -22.38 -15.56 -3.18
CA GLY A 391 -23.23 -16.61 -2.62
C GLY A 391 -24.06 -17.31 -3.68
N ALA A 392 -24.94 -18.22 -3.23
CA ALA A 392 -25.88 -18.90 -4.11
C ALA A 392 -27.10 -18.01 -4.38
N ASP A 393 -27.52 -17.92 -5.66
CA ASP A 393 -28.84 -17.44 -6.03
C ASP A 393 -29.81 -18.65 -6.01
N PRO A 394 -30.74 -18.70 -5.04
CA PRO A 394 -31.65 -19.83 -4.91
C PRO A 394 -32.68 -19.90 -6.05
N ILE A 395 -32.93 -18.78 -6.77
CA ILE A 395 -33.88 -18.71 -7.88
C ILE A 395 -33.20 -19.17 -9.16
N ALA A 396 -32.04 -18.61 -9.49
CA ALA A 396 -31.25 -18.98 -10.67
C ALA A 396 -30.52 -20.33 -10.48
N ARG A 397 -30.39 -20.85 -9.25
CA ARG A 397 -29.67 -22.06 -8.87
C ARG A 397 -28.19 -22.04 -9.28
N GLU A 398 -27.56 -20.88 -9.22
CA GLU A 398 -26.16 -20.65 -9.56
C GLU A 398 -25.42 -19.88 -8.48
N GLN A 399 -24.08 -19.91 -8.53
CA GLN A 399 -23.25 -19.01 -7.73
C GLN A 399 -23.20 -17.66 -8.40
N THR A 400 -23.34 -16.60 -7.62
CA THR A 400 -23.32 -15.23 -8.14
C THR A 400 -22.58 -14.33 -7.16
N ASP A 401 -22.19 -13.15 -7.63
CA ASP A 401 -21.45 -12.15 -6.85
C ASP A 401 -21.98 -10.74 -7.13
N ILE A 402 -21.59 -9.82 -6.26
CA ILE A 402 -21.77 -8.37 -6.39
C ILE A 402 -20.41 -7.76 -6.11
N ASP A 403 -19.93 -6.93 -7.03
CA ASP A 403 -18.56 -6.43 -7.00
C ASP A 403 -18.29 -5.57 -5.78
N ILE A 404 -19.24 -4.68 -5.38
CA ILE A 404 -19.10 -3.82 -4.21
C ILE A 404 -20.40 -3.76 -3.43
N VAL A 405 -20.31 -4.04 -2.13
CA VAL A 405 -21.36 -3.78 -1.14
C VAL A 405 -20.76 -2.97 -0.01
N ALA A 406 -21.35 -1.83 0.32
CA ALA A 406 -20.92 -0.99 1.42
C ALA A 406 -22.10 -0.65 2.33
N GLU A 407 -21.88 -0.66 3.64
CA GLU A 407 -22.88 -0.39 4.67
C GLU A 407 -22.49 0.84 5.49
N ASP A 408 -23.44 1.74 5.64
CA ASP A 408 -23.42 2.82 6.63
C ASP A 408 -24.40 2.47 7.76
N ASP A 409 -23.88 1.86 8.81
CA ASP A 409 -24.65 1.43 9.98
C ASP A 409 -25.28 2.62 10.74
N ILE A 410 -24.65 3.79 10.64
CA ILE A 410 -25.04 5.00 11.37
C ILE A 410 -26.26 5.64 10.71
N ASN A 411 -26.17 5.89 9.40
CA ASN A 411 -27.23 6.57 8.65
C ASN A 411 -28.21 5.59 7.99
N LYS A 412 -28.05 4.28 8.26
CA LYS A 412 -28.90 3.23 7.68
C LYS A 412 -28.97 3.29 6.16
N GLN A 413 -27.79 3.33 5.53
CA GLN A 413 -27.67 3.31 4.07
C GLN A 413 -26.90 2.05 3.61
N LEU A 414 -27.30 1.49 2.47
CA LEU A 414 -26.65 0.34 1.84
C LEU A 414 -26.36 0.68 0.38
N LEU A 415 -25.09 0.74 0.04
CA LEU A 415 -24.62 0.93 -1.33
C LEU A 415 -24.31 -0.44 -1.95
N ILE A 416 -24.83 -0.66 -3.16
CA ILE A 416 -24.65 -1.88 -3.94
C ILE A 416 -24.21 -1.47 -5.35
N ALA A 417 -23.04 -1.95 -5.79
CA ALA A 417 -22.49 -1.56 -7.07
C ALA A 417 -21.93 -2.72 -7.89
N GLU A 418 -21.98 -2.55 -9.19
CA GLU A 418 -21.34 -3.42 -10.20
C GLU A 418 -20.30 -2.62 -10.98
N CYS A 419 -19.21 -3.28 -11.39
CA CYS A 419 -18.11 -2.69 -12.12
C CYS A 419 -17.95 -3.39 -13.47
N LYS A 420 -18.00 -2.64 -14.57
CA LYS A 420 -17.97 -3.19 -15.93
C LYS A 420 -16.92 -2.51 -16.79
N TRP A 421 -15.77 -3.15 -16.93
CA TRP A 421 -14.68 -2.73 -17.81
C TRP A 421 -14.84 -3.37 -19.20
N ARG A 422 -15.76 -2.84 -20.00
CA ARG A 422 -16.08 -3.37 -21.34
C ARG A 422 -16.29 -2.23 -22.33
N ASN A 423 -15.82 -2.44 -23.57
CA ASN A 423 -16.03 -1.45 -24.65
C ASN A 423 -17.51 -1.38 -25.09
N ASN A 424 -18.18 -2.52 -25.12
CA ASN A 424 -19.60 -2.61 -25.43
C ASN A 424 -20.34 -3.20 -24.23
N LEU A 425 -21.17 -2.41 -23.58
CA LEU A 425 -21.94 -2.81 -22.42
C LEU A 425 -23.43 -2.79 -22.73
N ASN A 426 -24.13 -3.86 -22.36
CA ASN A 426 -25.58 -3.84 -22.28
C ASN A 426 -25.98 -3.32 -20.89
N GLU A 427 -26.23 -2.00 -20.81
CA GLU A 427 -26.53 -1.31 -19.55
C GLU A 427 -27.85 -1.79 -18.95
N ALA A 428 -28.89 -1.99 -19.78
CA ALA A 428 -30.18 -2.44 -19.30
C ALA A 428 -30.12 -3.83 -18.63
N GLU A 429 -29.36 -4.73 -19.22
CA GLU A 429 -29.12 -6.07 -18.65
C GLU A 429 -28.30 -5.99 -17.35
N SER A 430 -27.25 -5.14 -17.35
CA SER A 430 -26.39 -4.96 -16.17
C SER A 430 -27.17 -4.38 -15.00
N VAL A 431 -28.01 -3.39 -15.25
CA VAL A 431 -28.93 -2.81 -14.26
C VAL A 431 -29.92 -3.85 -13.73
N SER A 432 -30.51 -4.63 -14.63
CA SER A 432 -31.47 -5.69 -14.23
C SER A 432 -30.82 -6.73 -13.32
N LYS A 433 -29.61 -7.17 -13.69
CA LYS A 433 -28.83 -8.13 -12.88
C LYS A 433 -28.44 -7.55 -11.53
N LEU A 434 -27.98 -6.28 -11.48
CA LEU A 434 -27.63 -5.60 -10.23
C LEU A 434 -28.84 -5.56 -9.27
N LEU A 435 -30.00 -5.13 -9.76
CA LEU A 435 -31.23 -5.06 -8.95
C LEU A 435 -31.71 -6.44 -8.48
N GLN A 436 -31.61 -7.46 -9.32
CA GLN A 436 -31.94 -8.85 -8.95
C GLN A 436 -31.00 -9.36 -7.86
N ARG A 437 -29.68 -9.25 -8.05
CA ARG A 437 -28.67 -9.75 -7.12
C ARG A 437 -28.69 -9.00 -5.78
N ALA A 438 -29.02 -7.73 -5.80
CA ALA A 438 -29.16 -6.93 -4.59
C ALA A 438 -30.14 -7.55 -3.58
N THR A 439 -31.17 -8.27 -4.04
CA THR A 439 -32.13 -8.96 -3.16
C THR A 439 -31.52 -10.11 -2.36
N LEU A 440 -30.31 -10.56 -2.73
CA LEU A 440 -29.61 -11.66 -2.07
C LEU A 440 -28.80 -11.17 -0.86
N VAL A 441 -28.47 -9.90 -0.80
CA VAL A 441 -27.76 -9.28 0.33
C VAL A 441 -28.73 -9.17 1.52
N GLU A 442 -28.33 -9.67 2.70
CA GLU A 442 -29.22 -9.77 3.86
C GLU A 442 -29.80 -8.41 4.28
N ASN A 443 -28.96 -7.38 4.40
CA ASN A 443 -29.39 -6.04 4.80
C ASN A 443 -30.20 -5.32 3.71
N ALA A 444 -30.13 -5.77 2.45
CA ALA A 444 -30.96 -5.20 1.38
C ALA A 444 -32.45 -5.59 1.52
N LYS A 445 -32.78 -6.61 2.32
CA LYS A 445 -34.16 -7.01 2.66
C LYS A 445 -34.75 -6.14 3.75
N ASN A 446 -33.91 -5.43 4.52
CA ASN A 446 -34.36 -4.56 5.58
C ASN A 446 -34.93 -3.24 4.98
N SER A 447 -36.20 -2.95 5.30
CA SER A 447 -36.90 -1.73 4.82
C SER A 447 -36.33 -0.43 5.40
N ASP A 448 -35.62 -0.53 6.54
CA ASP A 448 -35.07 0.66 7.22
C ASP A 448 -33.81 1.20 6.54
N TYR A 449 -33.20 0.41 5.64
CA TYR A 449 -32.03 0.86 4.90
C TYR A 449 -32.40 1.56 3.60
N LYS A 450 -31.91 2.80 3.44
CA LYS A 450 -31.94 3.48 2.16
C LYS A 450 -30.92 2.85 1.20
N LYS A 451 -31.37 2.37 0.05
CA LYS A 451 -30.51 1.70 -0.93
C LYS A 451 -29.97 2.69 -1.94
N ILE A 452 -28.68 2.62 -2.21
CA ILE A 452 -27.94 3.37 -3.21
C ILE A 452 -27.40 2.37 -4.22
N PHE A 453 -27.78 2.51 -5.49
CA PHE A 453 -27.30 1.64 -6.55
C PHE A 453 -26.34 2.41 -7.44
N MET A 454 -25.21 1.75 -7.80
CA MET A 454 -24.20 2.33 -8.67
C MET A 454 -23.79 1.32 -9.75
N LEU A 455 -23.54 1.84 -10.95
CA LEU A 455 -22.91 1.07 -12.03
C LEU A 455 -21.68 1.82 -12.52
N PHE A 456 -20.51 1.23 -12.27
CA PHE A 456 -19.25 1.73 -12.80
C PHE A 456 -19.03 1.17 -14.20
N THR A 457 -18.69 2.05 -15.15
CA THR A 457 -18.54 1.69 -16.57
C THR A 457 -17.21 2.21 -17.12
N LYS A 458 -16.70 1.56 -18.16
CA LYS A 458 -15.50 2.02 -18.84
C LYS A 458 -15.75 3.37 -19.53
N TYR A 459 -16.86 3.50 -20.25
CA TYR A 459 -17.23 4.70 -21.00
C TYR A 459 -18.54 5.30 -20.48
N PRO A 460 -18.81 6.59 -20.77
CA PRO A 460 -20.07 7.23 -20.43
C PRO A 460 -21.28 6.46 -21.00
N THR A 461 -22.32 6.34 -20.20
CA THR A 461 -23.54 5.64 -20.59
C THR A 461 -24.54 6.58 -21.29
N SER A 462 -25.21 6.07 -22.30
CA SER A 462 -26.40 6.71 -22.90
C SER A 462 -27.70 6.23 -22.26
N TYR A 463 -27.64 5.23 -21.37
CA TYR A 463 -28.81 4.66 -20.73
C TYR A 463 -29.52 5.67 -19.82
N ASN A 464 -30.81 5.90 -20.08
CA ASN A 464 -31.65 6.79 -19.29
C ASN A 464 -32.60 5.96 -18.40
N PRO A 465 -32.39 5.92 -17.08
CA PRO A 465 -33.18 5.10 -16.16
C PRO A 465 -34.63 5.64 -15.93
N ARG A 466 -35.13 6.64 -16.69
CA ARG A 466 -36.44 7.26 -16.48
C ARG A 466 -37.60 6.27 -16.41
N HIS A 467 -37.39 5.01 -16.83
CA HIS A 467 -38.38 3.92 -16.72
C HIS A 467 -38.09 2.95 -15.57
N ALA A 468 -36.95 3.09 -14.85
CA ALA A 468 -36.64 2.26 -13.67
C ALA A 468 -37.35 2.86 -12.45
N LYS A 469 -38.04 2.02 -11.66
CA LYS A 469 -38.62 2.39 -10.36
C LYS A 469 -37.57 2.79 -9.31
N THR A 470 -36.28 2.56 -9.60
CA THR A 470 -35.15 2.75 -8.69
C THR A 470 -34.10 3.61 -9.38
N SER A 471 -33.63 4.66 -8.71
CA SER A 471 -32.54 5.50 -9.19
C SER A 471 -31.22 4.73 -9.14
N ILE A 472 -30.44 4.80 -10.22
CA ILE A 472 -29.10 4.21 -10.33
C ILE A 472 -28.13 5.31 -10.73
N ASN A 473 -27.01 5.38 -10.00
CA ASN A 473 -25.94 6.30 -10.29
C ASN A 473 -24.94 5.63 -11.25
N PHE A 474 -24.69 6.26 -12.38
CA PHE A 474 -23.68 5.81 -13.33
C PHE A 474 -22.40 6.61 -13.13
N VAL A 475 -21.27 5.92 -13.06
CA VAL A 475 -19.95 6.54 -12.94
C VAL A 475 -19.05 5.91 -13.99
N ASP A 476 -18.65 6.67 -14.99
CA ASP A 476 -17.67 6.21 -15.95
C ASP A 476 -16.24 6.45 -15.47
N ALA A 477 -15.32 5.66 -16.04
CA ALA A 477 -13.92 5.69 -15.62
C ALA A 477 -13.25 7.05 -15.85
N GLN A 478 -13.67 7.80 -16.85
CA GLN A 478 -13.16 9.15 -17.12
C GLN A 478 -13.58 10.11 -16.00
N THR A 479 -14.86 10.07 -15.61
CA THR A 479 -15.42 10.91 -14.54
C THR A 479 -14.71 10.68 -13.20
N MET A 480 -14.15 9.48 -12.96
CA MET A 480 -13.43 9.19 -11.73
C MET A 480 -12.21 10.11 -11.48
N PHE A 481 -11.64 10.72 -12.52
CA PHE A 481 -10.47 11.61 -12.43
C PHE A 481 -10.81 13.10 -12.39
N PHE A 482 -12.06 13.49 -12.61
CA PHE A 482 -12.47 14.89 -12.73
C PHE A 482 -13.30 15.42 -11.55
N ASN A 483 -13.54 14.58 -10.53
CA ASN A 483 -14.34 14.96 -9.36
C ASN A 483 -13.52 14.93 -8.07
#